data_1b5c755f3a29d2c31a8cfa9bc5c9f504
#
_entry.id   1b5c755f3a29d2c31a8cfa9bc5c9f504
#
_cell.length_a   1.000
_cell.length_b   1.000
_cell.length_c   1.000
_cell.angle_alpha   90.00
_cell.angle_beta   90.00
_cell.angle_gamma   90.00
#
_symmetry.space_group_name_H-M   'P 1'
#
loop_
_entity.id
_entity.type
_entity.pdbx_description
1 polymer ?
#
loop_
_entity_poly.entity_id
_entity_poly.type
_entity_poly.pdbx_seq_one_letter_code
_entity_poly.pdbx_strand_id
1 'polypeptide(L)'
;VPVPLHTTGKASFDDIYDRPDPRAYYARMSDLDYRIPELAKPFFQQQIREFRASARVAVPTVLDIGCSYGVNAALLRFDTTIGELAEHYAVADIDRAGLIRRDLARVAARAVADDVRFLGMDASRPALDYAREAGLLHDVVHADLESGEPTDEQRALLATADLVVSTGCIGYVTEKTLTRVATAHPRRRPWMAHFVLRMFDFAPIEAELAALGYRTEQAPGLYEQRRFASPAEQAQVLNTLSANGIDTTGREDQGWLYANLYVSRPLPKHHADTEDSH
;
A
#
# COMPACT_ATOMS: atom_id res chain seq x y z
N VAL A 1 22.71 -7.03 15.40
CA VAL A 1 21.80 -8.19 15.50
C VAL A 1 21.40 -8.57 14.09
N PRO A 2 21.46 -9.85 13.68
CA PRO A 2 21.00 -10.26 12.36
C PRO A 2 19.52 -9.91 12.20
N VAL A 3 19.15 -9.33 11.03
CA VAL A 3 17.74 -9.07 10.71
C VAL A 3 17.11 -10.39 10.27
N PRO A 4 16.02 -10.85 10.90
CA PRO A 4 15.36 -12.08 10.51
C PRO A 4 14.77 -11.95 9.10
N LEU A 5 14.79 -13.04 8.33
CA LEU A 5 14.13 -13.11 7.03
C LEU A 5 12.75 -13.75 7.20
N HIS A 6 11.76 -13.14 6.56
CA HIS A 6 10.45 -13.75 6.37
C HIS A 6 10.54 -14.94 5.40
N THR A 7 9.57 -15.85 5.42
CA THR A 7 9.49 -16.99 4.49
C THR A 7 9.53 -16.61 3.02
N THR A 8 9.15 -15.37 2.69
CA THR A 8 9.25 -14.78 1.35
C THR A 8 10.67 -14.41 0.94
N GLY A 9 11.66 -14.49 1.84
CA GLY A 9 13.05 -14.09 1.59
C GLY A 9 13.34 -12.59 1.82
N LYS A 10 12.35 -11.79 2.16
CA LYS A 10 12.49 -10.37 2.54
C LYS A 10 12.77 -10.23 4.03
N ALA A 11 13.48 -9.19 4.45
CA ALA A 11 13.69 -8.90 5.87
C ALA A 11 12.34 -8.68 6.58
N SER A 12 12.15 -9.34 7.75
CA SER A 12 11.03 -9.06 8.64
C SER A 12 11.36 -7.86 9.53
N PHE A 13 10.38 -6.99 9.71
CA PHE A 13 10.42 -5.82 10.58
C PHE A 13 9.25 -5.81 11.57
N ASP A 14 8.71 -6.98 11.90
CA ASP A 14 7.53 -7.13 12.78
C ASP A 14 7.72 -6.41 14.12
N ASP A 15 8.94 -6.39 14.65
CA ASP A 15 9.30 -5.74 15.90
C ASP A 15 9.14 -4.20 15.88
N ILE A 16 9.19 -3.57 14.70
CA ILE A 16 9.00 -2.11 14.56
C ILE A 16 7.59 -1.73 14.09
N TYR A 17 6.88 -2.64 13.41
CA TYR A 17 5.50 -2.40 13.00
C TYR A 17 4.51 -2.46 14.17
N ASP A 18 4.80 -3.24 15.22
CA ASP A 18 3.95 -3.40 16.39
C ASP A 18 4.29 -2.43 17.54
N ARG A 19 4.96 -1.32 17.25
CA ARG A 19 5.23 -0.29 18.26
C ARG A 19 4.01 0.62 18.45
N PRO A 20 3.85 1.21 19.66
CA PRO A 20 2.71 2.08 19.95
C PRO A 20 2.71 3.40 19.16
N ASP A 21 3.85 3.76 18.57
CA ASP A 21 4.03 4.98 17.77
C ASP A 21 5.05 4.77 16.63
N PRO A 22 5.09 5.64 15.62
CA PRO A 22 5.85 5.40 14.39
C PRO A 22 7.35 5.73 14.47
N ARG A 23 7.90 6.15 15.61
CA ARG A 23 9.31 6.58 15.73
C ARG A 23 10.30 5.52 15.29
N ALA A 24 10.14 4.28 15.80
CA ALA A 24 11.02 3.17 15.42
C ALA A 24 10.90 2.82 13.93
N TYR A 25 9.69 2.91 13.39
CA TYR A 25 9.42 2.69 11.98
C TYR A 25 10.18 3.70 11.10
N TYR A 26 9.97 5.00 11.32
CA TYR A 26 10.61 6.03 10.49
C TYR A 26 12.13 6.07 10.66
N ALA A 27 12.65 5.84 11.86
CA ALA A 27 14.11 5.71 12.08
C ALA A 27 14.68 4.56 11.25
N ARG A 28 14.05 3.38 11.28
CA ARG A 28 14.52 2.22 10.52
C ARG A 28 14.36 2.40 9.01
N MET A 29 13.27 2.97 8.57
CA MET A 29 13.03 3.22 7.14
C MET A 29 14.01 4.27 6.59
N SER A 30 14.37 5.27 7.38
CA SER A 30 15.41 6.24 7.03
C SER A 30 16.77 5.57 6.85
N ASP A 31 17.19 4.67 7.76
CA ASP A 31 18.44 3.91 7.65
C ASP A 31 18.53 3.07 6.36
N LEU A 32 17.39 2.70 5.79
CA LEU A 32 17.29 1.88 4.59
C LEU A 32 17.02 2.69 3.32
N ASP A 33 17.09 4.00 3.36
CA ASP A 33 16.75 4.87 2.22
C ASP A 33 15.36 4.49 1.63
N TYR A 34 14.35 4.24 2.46
CA TYR A 34 13.02 3.82 2.02
C TYR A 34 12.32 4.94 1.26
N ARG A 35 12.02 4.72 -0.01
CA ARG A 35 11.53 5.76 -0.92
C ARG A 35 10.31 5.39 -1.75
N ILE A 36 9.91 4.11 -1.76
CA ILE A 36 8.82 3.68 -2.64
C ILE A 36 7.51 4.45 -2.44
N PRO A 37 7.08 4.87 -1.22
CA PRO A 37 5.86 5.66 -1.06
C PRO A 37 5.95 7.04 -1.73
N GLU A 38 7.14 7.66 -1.71
CA GLU A 38 7.35 8.94 -2.42
C GLU A 38 7.29 8.76 -3.93
N LEU A 39 7.94 7.71 -4.45
CA LEU A 39 7.90 7.38 -5.87
C LEU A 39 6.50 6.98 -6.34
N ALA A 40 5.70 6.37 -5.46
CA ALA A 40 4.32 5.99 -5.73
C ALA A 40 3.35 7.17 -5.72
N LYS A 41 3.61 8.22 -4.92
CA LYS A 41 2.74 9.38 -4.72
C LYS A 41 2.20 9.99 -6.02
N PRO A 42 3.00 10.34 -7.06
CA PRO A 42 2.49 10.93 -8.28
C PRO A 42 1.56 10.00 -9.05
N PHE A 43 1.80 8.69 -9.01
CA PHE A 43 0.94 7.69 -9.65
C PHE A 43 -0.40 7.55 -8.92
N PHE A 44 -0.39 7.50 -7.59
CA PHE A 44 -1.62 7.44 -6.81
C PHE A 44 -2.45 8.71 -6.98
N GLN A 45 -1.81 9.88 -6.98
CA GLN A 45 -2.49 11.15 -7.29
C GLN A 45 -3.12 11.14 -8.69
N GLN A 46 -2.42 10.57 -9.69
CA GLN A 46 -2.96 10.44 -11.04
C GLN A 46 -4.18 9.51 -11.05
N GLN A 47 -4.10 8.32 -10.41
CA GLN A 47 -5.22 7.39 -10.31
C GLN A 47 -6.44 8.03 -9.63
N ILE A 48 -6.23 8.81 -8.56
CA ILE A 48 -7.30 9.54 -7.86
C ILE A 48 -7.97 10.56 -8.80
N ARG A 49 -7.17 11.37 -9.53
CA ARG A 49 -7.71 12.36 -10.48
C ARG A 49 -8.51 11.70 -11.61
N GLU A 50 -7.96 10.64 -12.21
CA GLU A 50 -8.61 9.91 -13.29
C GLU A 50 -9.90 9.22 -12.83
N PHE A 51 -9.88 8.61 -11.63
CA PHE A 51 -11.08 8.01 -11.05
C PHE A 51 -12.17 9.05 -10.82
N ARG A 52 -11.84 10.21 -10.22
CA ARG A 52 -12.79 11.30 -10.02
C ARG A 52 -13.47 11.73 -11.31
N ALA A 53 -12.68 11.94 -12.35
CA ALA A 53 -13.18 12.35 -13.66
C ALA A 53 -14.08 11.28 -14.28
N SER A 54 -13.71 10.01 -14.19
CA SER A 54 -14.43 8.88 -14.78
C SER A 54 -15.72 8.54 -14.02
N ALA A 55 -15.63 8.43 -12.69
CA ALA A 55 -16.74 7.98 -11.84
C ALA A 55 -17.64 9.13 -11.36
N ARG A 56 -17.24 10.40 -11.56
CA ARG A 56 -17.91 11.61 -11.06
C ARG A 56 -18.10 11.60 -9.54
N VAL A 57 -17.11 11.05 -8.81
CA VAL A 57 -17.09 11.01 -7.35
C VAL A 57 -16.25 12.17 -6.84
N ALA A 58 -16.86 13.06 -6.05
CA ALA A 58 -16.16 14.23 -5.51
C ALA A 58 -15.09 13.85 -4.47
N VAL A 59 -15.40 12.91 -3.58
CA VAL A 59 -14.54 12.46 -2.49
C VAL A 59 -14.35 10.94 -2.60
N PRO A 60 -13.37 10.44 -3.38
CA PRO A 60 -13.09 9.02 -3.48
C PRO A 60 -12.48 8.48 -2.19
N THR A 61 -12.77 7.21 -1.89
CA THR A 61 -12.15 6.45 -0.80
C THR A 61 -10.97 5.64 -1.34
N VAL A 62 -9.78 5.89 -0.80
CA VAL A 62 -8.56 5.13 -1.09
C VAL A 62 -8.29 4.16 0.04
N LEU A 63 -8.28 2.86 -0.26
CA LEU A 63 -7.83 1.81 0.63
C LEU A 63 -6.33 1.58 0.42
N ASP A 64 -5.54 1.77 1.47
CA ASP A 64 -4.10 1.46 1.50
C ASP A 64 -3.89 0.11 2.20
N ILE A 65 -3.44 -0.92 1.45
CA ILE A 65 -3.17 -2.26 1.98
C ILE A 65 -1.72 -2.33 2.45
N GLY A 66 -1.51 -2.80 3.68
CA GLY A 66 -0.20 -2.77 4.34
C GLY A 66 0.21 -1.34 4.68
N CYS A 67 -0.76 -0.56 5.16
CA CYS A 67 -0.62 0.88 5.35
C CYS A 67 0.29 1.28 6.52
N SER A 68 0.64 0.34 7.42
CA SER A 68 1.41 0.62 8.63
C SER A 68 0.83 1.82 9.40
N TYR A 69 1.64 2.82 9.71
CA TYR A 69 1.22 4.06 10.39
C TYR A 69 0.54 5.08 9.46
N GLY A 70 -0.03 4.65 8.33
CA GLY A 70 -0.70 5.54 7.38
C GLY A 70 0.26 6.33 6.48
N VAL A 71 1.37 5.71 6.07
CA VAL A 71 2.47 6.38 5.35
C VAL A 71 2.01 7.00 4.04
N ASN A 72 1.35 6.23 3.16
CA ASN A 72 0.85 6.75 1.88
C ASN A 72 -0.20 7.85 2.08
N ALA A 73 -1.08 7.70 3.09
CA ALA A 73 -2.06 8.73 3.41
C ALA A 73 -1.39 10.03 3.85
N ALA A 74 -0.35 9.97 4.71
CA ALA A 74 0.40 11.15 5.14
C ALA A 74 1.07 11.86 3.95
N LEU A 75 1.73 11.11 3.06
CA LEU A 75 2.40 11.67 1.88
C LEU A 75 1.42 12.34 0.92
N LEU A 76 0.25 11.73 0.70
CA LEU A 76 -0.77 12.26 -0.22
C LEU A 76 -1.51 13.48 0.37
N ARG A 77 -1.78 13.46 1.68
CA ARG A 77 -2.54 14.55 2.36
C ARG A 77 -1.71 15.79 2.63
N PHE A 78 -0.42 15.62 2.97
CA PHE A 78 0.41 16.75 3.42
C PHE A 78 1.40 17.25 2.38
N ASP A 79 1.47 16.60 1.21
CA ASP A 79 2.49 16.86 0.19
C ASP A 79 3.92 16.84 0.78
N THR A 80 4.17 15.87 1.65
CA THR A 80 5.42 15.70 2.41
C THR A 80 6.29 14.58 1.81
N THR A 81 7.49 14.39 2.37
CA THR A 81 8.44 13.34 2.03
C THR A 81 8.66 12.36 3.18
N ILE A 82 9.25 11.18 2.90
CA ILE A 82 9.66 10.24 3.97
C ILE A 82 10.71 10.87 4.88
N GLY A 83 11.64 11.65 4.31
CA GLY A 83 12.64 12.38 5.08
C GLY A 83 12.02 13.37 6.07
N GLU A 84 11.07 14.19 5.60
CA GLU A 84 10.35 15.13 6.48
C GLU A 84 9.51 14.42 7.56
N LEU A 85 8.94 13.24 7.25
CA LEU A 85 8.25 12.43 8.24
C LEU A 85 9.24 11.83 9.24
N ALA A 86 10.42 11.36 8.81
CA ALA A 86 11.46 10.87 9.69
C ALA A 86 11.94 11.96 10.65
N GLU A 87 12.18 13.18 10.16
CA GLU A 87 12.51 14.34 10.99
C GLU A 87 11.38 14.69 11.96
N HIS A 88 10.14 14.66 11.51
CA HIS A 88 8.96 14.91 12.34
C HIS A 88 8.87 13.93 13.51
N TYR A 89 9.23 12.67 13.33
CA TYR A 89 9.19 11.64 14.37
C TYR A 89 10.53 11.45 15.11
N ALA A 90 11.61 12.12 14.72
CA ALA A 90 12.91 12.08 15.41
C ALA A 90 12.92 12.88 16.72
N VAL A 91 11.88 12.79 17.53
CA VAL A 91 11.73 13.53 18.80
C VAL A 91 11.73 12.57 19.98
N ALA A 92 12.67 12.78 20.93
CA ALA A 92 12.86 11.89 22.06
C ALA A 92 11.91 12.17 23.24
N ASP A 93 11.60 13.44 23.51
CA ASP A 93 10.99 13.89 24.76
C ASP A 93 9.47 14.09 24.71
N ILE A 94 8.81 13.47 23.77
CA ILE A 94 7.35 13.54 23.60
C ILE A 94 6.77 12.13 23.75
N ASP A 95 5.76 11.98 24.61
CA ASP A 95 5.02 10.73 24.75
C ASP A 95 4.09 10.47 23.54
N ARG A 96 3.51 9.27 23.44
CA ARG A 96 2.57 8.90 22.36
C ARG A 96 1.42 9.91 22.23
N ALA A 97 0.84 10.33 23.33
CA ALA A 97 -0.27 11.28 23.31
C ALA A 97 0.15 12.66 22.78
N GLY A 98 1.37 13.09 23.10
CA GLY A 98 1.98 14.31 22.57
C GLY A 98 2.20 14.21 21.05
N LEU A 99 2.69 13.09 20.55
CA LEU A 99 2.83 12.84 19.11
C LEU A 99 1.50 12.92 18.40
N ILE A 100 0.46 12.25 18.93
CA ILE A 100 -0.91 12.29 18.35
C ILE A 100 -1.43 13.73 18.29
N ARG A 101 -1.29 14.52 19.36
CA ARG A 101 -1.71 15.94 19.34
C ARG A 101 -0.95 16.75 18.28
N ARG A 102 0.35 16.49 18.12
CA ARG A 102 1.17 17.14 17.10
C ARG A 102 0.74 16.79 15.68
N ASP A 103 0.41 15.51 15.44
CA ASP A 103 -0.08 15.04 14.15
C ASP A 103 -1.46 15.60 13.84
N LEU A 104 -2.39 15.60 14.81
CA LEU A 104 -3.70 16.23 14.65
C LEU A 104 -3.59 17.71 14.31
N ALA A 105 -2.69 18.45 14.93
CA ALA A 105 -2.42 19.84 14.60
C ALA A 105 -1.88 20.00 13.17
N ARG A 106 -1.01 19.06 12.72
CA ARG A 106 -0.49 19.03 11.36
C ARG A 106 -1.60 18.74 10.35
N VAL A 107 -2.47 17.77 10.65
CA VAL A 107 -3.66 17.47 9.84
C VAL A 107 -4.51 18.72 9.68
N ALA A 108 -4.83 19.41 10.77
CA ALA A 108 -5.66 20.63 10.76
C ALA A 108 -5.02 21.79 9.96
N ALA A 109 -3.67 21.89 9.98
CA ALA A 109 -2.96 23.02 9.38
C ALA A 109 -2.58 22.83 7.90
N ARG A 110 -2.44 21.59 7.43
CA ARG A 110 -1.78 21.27 6.13
C ARG A 110 -2.53 20.28 5.26
N ALA A 111 -3.73 19.84 5.59
CA ALA A 111 -4.46 18.89 4.76
C ALA A 111 -4.72 19.47 3.36
N VAL A 112 -3.92 19.06 2.38
CA VAL A 112 -4.02 19.47 0.97
C VAL A 112 -5.10 18.67 0.25
N ALA A 113 -5.42 17.47 0.75
CA ALA A 113 -6.35 16.52 0.12
C ALA A 113 -7.50 16.14 1.07
N ASP A 114 -8.24 17.11 1.58
CA ASP A 114 -9.48 16.86 2.34
C ASP A 114 -10.64 16.32 1.47
N ASP A 115 -10.39 16.24 0.17
CA ASP A 115 -11.30 15.71 -0.83
C ASP A 115 -11.07 14.20 -1.11
N VAL A 116 -10.22 13.52 -0.32
CA VAL A 116 -9.97 12.08 -0.38
C VAL A 116 -10.16 11.47 1.01
N ARG A 117 -10.93 10.39 1.08
CA ARG A 117 -11.04 9.58 2.29
C ARG A 117 -9.99 8.46 2.26
N PHE A 118 -9.20 8.33 3.31
CA PHE A 118 -8.21 7.25 3.45
C PHE A 118 -8.70 6.19 4.41
N LEU A 119 -8.74 4.95 3.93
CA LEU A 119 -9.00 3.73 4.69
C LEU A 119 -7.69 2.92 4.71
N GLY A 120 -7.22 2.54 5.89
CA GLY A 120 -6.02 1.70 6.03
C GLY A 120 -6.37 0.26 6.37
N MET A 121 -5.67 -0.70 5.77
CA MET A 121 -5.72 -2.11 6.17
C MET A 121 -4.33 -2.61 6.50
N ASP A 122 -4.18 -3.21 7.68
CA ASP A 122 -2.92 -3.80 8.15
C ASP A 122 -3.17 -4.91 9.17
N ALA A 123 -2.18 -5.77 9.38
CA ALA A 123 -2.16 -6.78 10.43
C ALA A 123 -1.74 -6.19 11.80
N SER A 124 -1.02 -5.07 11.80
CA SER A 124 -0.58 -4.39 13.02
C SER A 124 -1.67 -3.50 13.61
N ARG A 125 -2.30 -3.96 14.68
CA ARG A 125 -3.27 -3.17 15.44
C ARG A 125 -2.66 -1.88 16.00
N PRO A 126 -1.47 -1.89 16.65
CA PRO A 126 -0.89 -0.65 17.18
C PRO A 126 -0.63 0.42 16.12
N ALA A 127 -0.18 0.03 14.92
CA ALA A 127 0.05 0.97 13.82
C ALA A 127 -1.26 1.60 13.32
N LEU A 128 -2.30 0.77 13.14
CA LEU A 128 -3.62 1.24 12.73
C LEU A 128 -4.26 2.17 13.77
N ASP A 129 -4.19 1.81 15.06
CA ASP A 129 -4.74 2.62 16.14
C ASP A 129 -4.04 3.99 16.20
N TYR A 130 -2.69 4.02 16.07
CA TYR A 130 -1.96 5.28 15.98
C TYR A 130 -2.41 6.12 14.78
N ALA A 131 -2.40 5.55 13.58
CA ALA A 131 -2.72 6.27 12.35
C ALA A 131 -4.14 6.87 12.38
N ARG A 132 -5.09 6.15 12.98
CA ARG A 132 -6.46 6.63 13.15
C ARG A 132 -6.55 7.74 14.21
N GLU A 133 -5.96 7.55 15.39
CA GLU A 133 -5.95 8.54 16.47
C GLU A 133 -5.23 9.83 16.07
N ALA A 134 -4.16 9.72 15.29
CA ALA A 134 -3.41 10.85 14.74
C ALA A 134 -4.14 11.55 13.58
N GLY A 135 -5.30 11.05 13.15
CA GLY A 135 -6.09 11.62 12.07
C GLY A 135 -5.47 11.41 10.67
N LEU A 136 -4.45 10.56 10.53
CA LEU A 136 -3.84 10.22 9.25
C LEU A 136 -4.79 9.39 8.38
N LEU A 137 -5.49 8.44 9.00
CA LEU A 137 -6.53 7.62 8.39
C LEU A 137 -7.91 7.99 8.93
N HIS A 138 -8.93 7.92 8.07
CA HIS A 138 -10.32 8.18 8.45
C HIS A 138 -10.95 6.97 9.11
N ASP A 139 -10.61 5.76 8.59
CA ASP A 139 -11.02 4.47 9.13
C ASP A 139 -9.93 3.42 8.93
N VAL A 140 -10.05 2.31 9.66
CA VAL A 140 -9.07 1.22 9.64
C VAL A 140 -9.75 -0.14 9.60
N VAL A 141 -9.13 -1.08 8.90
CA VAL A 141 -9.51 -2.49 8.86
C VAL A 141 -8.32 -3.30 9.39
N HIS A 142 -8.44 -3.77 10.63
CA HIS A 142 -7.49 -4.72 11.19
C HIS A 142 -7.92 -6.13 10.76
N ALA A 143 -7.25 -6.69 9.78
CA ALA A 143 -7.58 -8.00 9.23
C ALA A 143 -6.35 -8.68 8.64
N ASP A 144 -6.31 -10.01 8.79
CA ASP A 144 -5.49 -10.90 7.98
C ASP A 144 -6.41 -11.63 6.98
N LEU A 145 -6.52 -11.03 5.80
CA LEU A 145 -7.34 -11.58 4.72
C LEU A 145 -6.63 -12.70 3.93
N GLU A 146 -5.44 -13.11 4.31
CA GLU A 146 -4.81 -14.33 3.79
C GLU A 146 -5.36 -15.58 4.49
N SER A 147 -5.65 -15.47 5.78
CA SER A 147 -6.08 -16.60 6.62
C SER A 147 -7.59 -16.76 6.72
N GLY A 148 -8.39 -15.70 6.50
CA GLY A 148 -9.83 -15.73 6.71
C GLY A 148 -10.65 -14.75 5.89
N GLU A 149 -11.98 -14.97 5.85
CA GLU A 149 -12.91 -14.03 5.25
C GLU A 149 -13.08 -12.78 6.12
N PRO A 150 -13.33 -11.60 5.51
CA PRO A 150 -13.66 -10.41 6.27
C PRO A 150 -14.98 -10.60 7.06
N THR A 151 -15.01 -10.08 8.28
CA THR A 151 -16.29 -9.95 9.03
C THR A 151 -17.24 -9.02 8.28
N ASP A 152 -18.52 -9.00 8.65
CA ASP A 152 -19.50 -8.12 8.02
C ASP A 152 -19.13 -6.63 8.17
N GLU A 153 -18.58 -6.25 9.33
CA GLU A 153 -18.09 -4.88 9.58
C GLU A 153 -16.88 -4.53 8.70
N GLN A 154 -15.91 -5.44 8.62
CA GLN A 154 -14.74 -5.28 7.74
C GLN A 154 -15.17 -5.21 6.28
N ARG A 155 -16.08 -6.10 5.86
CA ARG A 155 -16.64 -6.11 4.51
C ARG A 155 -17.35 -4.80 4.18
N ALA A 156 -18.13 -4.25 5.10
CA ALA A 156 -18.81 -2.98 4.93
C ALA A 156 -17.83 -1.82 4.71
N LEU A 157 -16.73 -1.78 5.48
CA LEU A 157 -15.67 -0.78 5.29
C LEU A 157 -14.94 -0.98 3.94
N LEU A 158 -14.51 -2.19 3.63
CA LEU A 158 -13.85 -2.53 2.37
C LEU A 158 -14.72 -2.19 1.15
N ALA A 159 -16.02 -2.38 1.26
CA ALA A 159 -17.00 -2.06 0.21
C ALA A 159 -17.08 -0.55 -0.10
N THR A 160 -16.54 0.32 0.75
CA THR A 160 -16.47 1.77 0.48
C THR A 160 -15.32 2.15 -0.43
N ALA A 161 -14.33 1.29 -0.63
CA ALA A 161 -13.15 1.59 -1.42
C ALA A 161 -13.49 1.85 -2.89
N ASP A 162 -12.99 2.94 -3.41
CA ASP A 162 -13.03 3.33 -4.81
C ASP A 162 -11.69 3.03 -5.51
N LEU A 163 -10.60 3.20 -4.78
CA LEU A 163 -9.24 2.85 -5.20
C LEU A 163 -8.57 2.00 -4.13
N VAL A 164 -7.71 1.09 -4.55
CA VAL A 164 -6.87 0.24 -3.69
C VAL A 164 -5.42 0.46 -4.08
N VAL A 165 -4.58 0.77 -3.11
CA VAL A 165 -3.15 1.03 -3.32
C VAL A 165 -2.31 0.18 -2.39
N SER A 166 -1.06 -0.06 -2.78
CA SER A 166 -0.06 -0.64 -1.87
C SER A 166 1.37 -0.34 -2.33
N THR A 167 2.30 -0.28 -1.38
CA THR A 167 3.72 -0.05 -1.61
C THR A 167 4.59 -1.12 -0.95
N GLY A 168 4.61 -2.33 -1.53
CA GLY A 168 5.54 -3.40 -1.14
C GLY A 168 5.01 -4.43 -0.15
N CYS A 169 3.70 -4.57 0.05
CA CYS A 169 3.09 -5.65 0.82
C CYS A 169 2.77 -6.90 -0.04
N ILE A 170 2.70 -6.77 -1.37
CA ILE A 170 2.49 -7.92 -2.24
C ILE A 170 3.66 -8.91 -2.09
N GLY A 171 3.30 -10.19 -1.91
CA GLY A 171 4.20 -11.27 -1.50
C GLY A 171 3.87 -11.76 -0.09
N TYR A 172 3.43 -10.88 0.81
CA TYR A 172 2.70 -11.23 2.05
C TYR A 172 1.19 -11.26 1.78
N VAL A 173 0.71 -10.30 1.00
CA VAL A 173 -0.63 -10.21 0.45
C VAL A 173 -0.64 -10.87 -0.92
N THR A 174 -1.59 -11.78 -1.15
CA THR A 174 -1.74 -12.54 -2.39
C THR A 174 -3.08 -12.22 -3.08
N GLU A 175 -3.41 -13.03 -4.10
CA GLU A 175 -4.69 -12.99 -4.79
C GLU A 175 -5.88 -13.16 -3.85
N LYS A 176 -5.73 -13.88 -2.73
CA LYS A 176 -6.79 -14.09 -1.73
C LYS A 176 -7.29 -12.77 -1.16
N THR A 177 -6.37 -11.96 -0.63
CA THR A 177 -6.71 -10.65 -0.07
C THR A 177 -7.28 -9.73 -1.14
N LEU A 178 -6.63 -9.63 -2.32
CA LEU A 178 -7.08 -8.72 -3.36
C LEU A 178 -8.45 -9.11 -3.93
N THR A 179 -8.75 -10.41 -4.07
CA THR A 179 -10.07 -10.91 -4.47
C THR A 179 -11.13 -10.56 -3.44
N ARG A 180 -10.85 -10.75 -2.14
CA ARG A 180 -11.76 -10.41 -1.04
C ARG A 180 -12.07 -8.92 -1.01
N VAL A 181 -11.06 -8.07 -1.20
CA VAL A 181 -11.24 -6.62 -1.34
C VAL A 181 -12.03 -6.26 -2.59
N ALA A 182 -11.67 -6.82 -3.74
CA ALA A 182 -12.35 -6.57 -5.01
C ALA A 182 -13.84 -6.95 -4.97
N THR A 183 -14.20 -7.98 -4.23
CA THR A 183 -15.56 -8.51 -4.13
C THR A 183 -16.35 -8.01 -2.91
N ALA A 184 -15.75 -7.19 -2.06
CA ALA A 184 -16.40 -6.66 -0.86
C ALA A 184 -17.70 -5.91 -1.18
N HIS A 185 -17.73 -5.14 -2.28
CA HIS A 185 -18.96 -4.52 -2.77
C HIS A 185 -19.61 -5.40 -3.86
N PRO A 186 -20.95 -5.68 -3.80
CA PRO A 186 -21.58 -6.64 -4.69
C PRO A 186 -21.62 -6.23 -6.17
N ARG A 187 -21.58 -4.93 -6.47
CA ARG A 187 -21.74 -4.40 -7.84
C ARG A 187 -20.60 -3.52 -8.33
N ARG A 188 -19.83 -2.90 -7.43
CA ARG A 188 -18.70 -2.03 -7.79
C ARG A 188 -17.38 -2.77 -7.61
N ARG A 189 -16.41 -2.40 -8.41
CA ARG A 189 -15.04 -2.88 -8.33
C ARG A 189 -14.11 -1.69 -8.18
N PRO A 190 -13.24 -1.63 -7.16
CA PRO A 190 -12.28 -0.54 -7.01
C PRO A 190 -11.22 -0.59 -8.12
N TRP A 191 -10.66 0.55 -8.50
CA TRP A 191 -9.40 0.57 -9.25
C TRP A 191 -8.25 0.18 -8.34
N MET A 192 -7.20 -0.43 -8.88
CA MET A 192 -6.07 -0.89 -8.08
C MET A 192 -4.75 -0.42 -8.66
N ALA A 193 -3.79 -0.07 -7.79
CA ALA A 193 -2.42 0.27 -8.14
C ALA A 193 -1.45 -0.27 -7.09
N HIS A 194 -0.58 -1.21 -7.49
CA HIS A 194 0.29 -1.94 -6.58
C HIS A 194 1.74 -1.86 -7.03
N PHE A 195 2.62 -1.39 -6.13
CA PHE A 195 4.06 -1.51 -6.32
C PHE A 195 4.54 -2.85 -5.77
N VAL A 196 5.02 -3.71 -6.65
CA VAL A 196 5.35 -5.12 -6.39
C VAL A 196 6.83 -5.35 -6.60
N LEU A 197 7.53 -5.87 -5.60
CA LEU A 197 8.95 -6.23 -5.75
C LEU A 197 9.13 -7.24 -6.88
N ARG A 198 10.18 -7.05 -7.68
CA ARG A 198 10.48 -7.89 -8.85
C ARG A 198 10.67 -9.38 -8.54
N MET A 199 10.96 -9.71 -7.29
CA MET A 199 11.07 -11.09 -6.83
C MET A 199 9.73 -11.81 -6.67
N PHE A 200 8.60 -11.08 -6.68
CA PHE A 200 7.26 -11.64 -6.55
C PHE A 200 6.56 -11.68 -7.90
N ASP A 201 5.95 -12.81 -8.20
CA ASP A 201 5.14 -12.99 -9.40
C ASP A 201 3.74 -12.36 -9.18
N PHE A 202 3.31 -11.51 -10.10
CA PHE A 202 1.99 -10.89 -10.06
C PHE A 202 0.96 -11.67 -10.90
N ALA A 203 1.38 -12.64 -11.71
CA ALA A 203 0.51 -13.38 -12.62
C ALA A 203 -0.67 -14.09 -11.91
N PRO A 204 -0.52 -14.72 -10.72
CA PRO A 204 -1.67 -15.28 -10.01
C PRO A 204 -2.72 -14.24 -9.65
N ILE A 205 -2.30 -13.06 -9.19
CA ILE A 205 -3.19 -11.93 -8.87
C ILE A 205 -3.88 -11.43 -10.14
N GLU A 206 -3.13 -11.26 -11.23
CA GLU A 206 -3.66 -10.81 -12.51
C GLU A 206 -4.73 -11.78 -13.04
N ALA A 207 -4.50 -13.10 -12.95
CA ALA A 207 -5.45 -14.12 -13.38
C ALA A 207 -6.78 -14.03 -12.59
N GLU A 208 -6.73 -13.94 -11.26
CA GLU A 208 -7.93 -13.82 -10.43
C GLU A 208 -8.65 -12.48 -10.66
N LEU A 209 -7.93 -11.39 -10.82
CA LEU A 209 -8.53 -10.11 -11.15
C LEU A 209 -9.17 -10.13 -12.55
N ALA A 210 -8.54 -10.77 -13.54
CA ALA A 210 -9.11 -10.93 -14.88
C ALA A 210 -10.43 -11.73 -14.83
N ALA A 211 -10.51 -12.79 -14.01
CA ALA A 211 -11.75 -13.55 -13.78
C ALA A 211 -12.87 -12.68 -13.15
N LEU A 212 -12.51 -11.63 -12.41
CA LEU A 212 -13.44 -10.64 -11.86
C LEU A 212 -13.77 -9.48 -12.82
N GLY A 213 -13.26 -9.53 -14.06
CA GLY A 213 -13.49 -8.53 -15.09
C GLY A 213 -12.57 -7.32 -15.02
N TYR A 214 -11.36 -7.47 -14.49
CA TYR A 214 -10.32 -6.43 -14.55
C TYR A 214 -9.44 -6.61 -15.79
N ARG A 215 -8.90 -5.50 -16.24
CA ARG A 215 -7.71 -5.44 -17.09
C ARG A 215 -6.55 -4.92 -16.26
N THR A 216 -5.44 -5.65 -16.24
CA THR A 216 -4.21 -5.27 -15.58
C THR A 216 -3.16 -4.84 -16.61
N GLU A 217 -2.43 -3.80 -16.29
CA GLU A 217 -1.30 -3.29 -17.07
C GLU A 217 -0.11 -3.08 -16.15
N GLN A 218 1.07 -3.56 -16.57
CA GLN A 218 2.32 -3.19 -15.95
C GLN A 218 2.75 -1.84 -16.50
N ALA A 219 2.83 -0.82 -15.65
CA ALA A 219 3.33 0.48 -16.06
C ALA A 219 4.83 0.42 -16.40
N PRO A 220 5.30 1.23 -17.35
CA PRO A 220 6.73 1.29 -17.66
C PRO A 220 7.53 1.86 -16.50
N GLY A 221 8.77 1.38 -16.35
CA GLY A 221 9.70 1.83 -15.32
C GLY A 221 9.93 0.81 -14.22
N LEU A 222 10.99 1.08 -13.46
CA LEU A 222 11.36 0.35 -12.25
C LEU A 222 11.59 1.36 -11.15
N TYR A 223 11.16 1.01 -9.95
CA TYR A 223 11.12 1.93 -8.82
C TYR A 223 11.92 1.37 -7.65
N GLU A 224 12.89 2.13 -7.18
CA GLU A 224 13.66 1.78 -5.98
C GLU A 224 12.75 1.76 -4.76
N GLN A 225 12.74 0.64 -4.04
CA GLN A 225 11.95 0.55 -2.81
C GLN A 225 12.76 1.01 -1.61
N ARG A 226 13.84 0.33 -1.31
CA ARG A 226 14.79 0.59 -0.21
C ARG A 226 16.10 -0.16 -0.43
N ARG A 227 17.11 0.16 0.36
CA ARG A 227 18.32 -0.66 0.49
C ARG A 227 18.02 -2.00 1.13
N PHE A 228 18.86 -2.99 0.84
CA PHE A 228 18.82 -4.25 1.59
C PHE A 228 19.18 -4.02 3.06
N ALA A 229 18.45 -4.68 3.95
CA ALA A 229 18.69 -4.60 5.38
C ALA A 229 19.92 -5.41 5.81
N SER A 230 20.38 -6.36 4.98
CA SER A 230 21.57 -7.18 5.22
C SER A 230 22.10 -7.80 3.93
N PRO A 231 23.39 -8.24 3.90
CA PRO A 231 23.92 -9.03 2.80
C PRO A 231 23.18 -10.37 2.59
N ALA A 232 22.63 -10.94 3.67
CA ALA A 232 21.86 -12.18 3.59
C ALA A 232 20.52 -11.96 2.83
N GLU A 233 19.83 -10.85 3.09
CA GLU A 233 18.63 -10.48 2.32
C GLU A 233 18.97 -10.27 0.84
N GLN A 234 20.05 -9.53 0.54
CA GLN A 234 20.47 -9.32 -0.84
C GLN A 234 20.77 -10.64 -1.55
N ALA A 235 21.55 -11.53 -0.95
CA ALA A 235 21.86 -12.83 -1.54
C ALA A 235 20.61 -13.66 -1.82
N GLN A 236 19.65 -13.69 -0.87
CA GLN A 236 18.40 -14.41 -1.05
C GLN A 236 17.56 -13.85 -2.21
N VAL A 237 17.44 -12.53 -2.29
CA VAL A 237 16.68 -11.85 -3.37
C VAL A 237 17.34 -12.07 -4.72
N LEU A 238 18.67 -11.93 -4.83
CA LEU A 238 19.41 -12.18 -6.06
C LEU A 238 19.24 -13.64 -6.53
N ASN A 239 19.29 -14.62 -5.63
CA ASN A 239 19.04 -16.02 -5.95
C ASN A 239 17.62 -16.24 -6.49
N THR A 240 16.60 -15.62 -5.85
CA THR A 240 15.21 -15.73 -6.30
C THR A 240 15.03 -15.11 -7.69
N LEU A 241 15.57 -13.92 -7.93
CA LEU A 241 15.49 -13.24 -9.21
C LEU A 241 16.20 -14.03 -10.33
N SER A 242 17.40 -14.56 -10.02
CA SER A 242 18.15 -15.41 -10.96
C SER A 242 17.39 -16.70 -11.31
N ALA A 243 16.77 -17.35 -10.33
CA ALA A 243 15.96 -18.54 -10.57
C ALA A 243 14.75 -18.26 -11.48
N ASN A 244 14.23 -17.04 -11.44
CA ASN A 244 13.14 -16.58 -12.30
C ASN A 244 13.62 -15.96 -13.63
N GLY A 245 14.92 -16.01 -13.94
CA GLY A 245 15.51 -15.48 -15.17
C GLY A 245 15.47 -13.93 -15.26
N ILE A 246 15.39 -13.26 -14.12
CA ILE A 246 15.29 -11.78 -14.05
C ILE A 246 16.70 -11.19 -13.93
N ASP A 247 17.09 -10.33 -14.89
CA ASP A 247 18.37 -9.62 -14.87
C ASP A 247 18.41 -8.57 -13.75
N THR A 248 19.42 -8.66 -12.90
CA THR A 248 19.65 -7.79 -11.73
C THR A 248 20.77 -6.76 -11.94
N THR A 249 21.40 -6.77 -13.11
CA THR A 249 22.57 -5.94 -13.41
C THR A 249 22.24 -4.45 -13.32
N GLY A 250 23.02 -3.72 -12.53
CA GLY A 250 22.84 -2.29 -12.29
C GLY A 250 21.62 -1.96 -11.43
N ARG A 251 21.04 -2.96 -10.73
CA ARG A 251 19.81 -2.83 -9.93
C ARG A 251 19.98 -3.48 -8.56
N GLU A 252 19.42 -4.69 -8.36
CA GLU A 252 19.50 -5.37 -7.06
C GLU A 252 20.95 -5.76 -6.70
N ASP A 253 21.82 -5.97 -7.67
CA ASP A 253 23.27 -6.15 -7.46
C ASP A 253 23.94 -4.90 -6.86
N GLN A 254 23.35 -3.70 -7.04
CA GLN A 254 23.82 -2.43 -6.48
C GLN A 254 23.25 -2.14 -5.07
N GLY A 255 22.59 -3.10 -4.46
CA GLY A 255 22.15 -3.00 -3.07
C GLY A 255 20.76 -2.40 -2.86
N TRP A 256 19.92 -2.36 -3.89
CA TRP A 256 18.55 -1.86 -3.83
C TRP A 256 17.52 -2.95 -4.11
N LEU A 257 16.37 -2.88 -3.46
CA LEU A 257 15.16 -3.56 -3.90
C LEU A 257 14.43 -2.71 -4.94
N TYR A 258 13.98 -3.34 -6.02
CA TYR A 258 13.20 -2.69 -7.08
C TYR A 258 11.79 -3.26 -7.16
N ALA A 259 10.85 -2.40 -7.54
CA ALA A 259 9.44 -2.74 -7.73
C ALA A 259 8.96 -2.37 -9.15
N ASN A 260 8.01 -3.15 -9.65
CA ASN A 260 7.15 -2.82 -10.77
C ASN A 260 5.85 -2.18 -10.27
N LEU A 261 5.22 -1.34 -11.08
CA LEU A 261 3.87 -0.85 -10.85
C LEU A 261 2.88 -1.63 -11.72
N TYR A 262 1.87 -2.22 -11.09
CA TYR A 262 0.73 -2.84 -11.75
C TYR A 262 -0.54 -2.01 -11.48
N VAL A 263 -1.26 -1.70 -12.55
CA VAL A 263 -2.53 -0.96 -12.49
C VAL A 263 -3.63 -1.86 -13.02
N SER A 264 -4.65 -2.11 -12.21
CA SER A 264 -5.79 -2.96 -12.57
C SER A 264 -7.08 -2.16 -12.51
N ARG A 265 -7.81 -2.13 -13.63
CA ARG A 265 -9.07 -1.39 -13.75
C ARG A 265 -10.19 -2.32 -14.21
N PRO A 266 -11.39 -2.23 -13.61
CA PRO A 266 -12.53 -3.00 -14.08
C PRO A 266 -12.90 -2.59 -15.52
N LEU A 267 -13.15 -3.58 -16.34
CA LEU A 267 -13.68 -3.38 -17.69
C LEU A 267 -15.09 -2.77 -17.62
N PRO A 268 -15.46 -1.90 -18.56
CA PRO A 268 -16.82 -1.42 -18.66
C PRO A 268 -17.78 -2.62 -18.79
N LYS A 269 -18.85 -2.64 -18.00
CA LYS A 269 -19.90 -3.64 -18.23
C LYS A 269 -20.52 -3.36 -19.58
N HIS A 270 -20.41 -4.28 -20.54
CA HIS A 270 -21.25 -4.25 -21.71
C HIS A 270 -22.71 -4.34 -21.24
N HIS A 271 -23.48 -3.27 -21.42
CA HIS A 271 -24.92 -3.41 -21.43
C HIS A 271 -25.22 -4.33 -22.64
N ALA A 272 -25.60 -5.57 -22.36
CA ALA A 272 -26.26 -6.34 -23.38
C ALA A 272 -27.52 -5.56 -23.75
N ASP A 273 -27.53 -5.02 -24.95
CA ASP A 273 -28.72 -4.42 -25.53
C ASP A 273 -29.83 -5.47 -25.44
N THR A 274 -30.78 -5.23 -24.58
CA THR A 274 -32.07 -5.88 -24.65
C THR A 274 -32.77 -5.28 -25.88
N GLU A 275 -32.41 -5.77 -27.06
CA GLU A 275 -33.34 -5.74 -28.20
C GLU A 275 -34.43 -6.79 -27.91
N ASP A 276 -35.40 -6.37 -27.10
CA ASP A 276 -36.73 -7.01 -27.15
C ASP A 276 -37.41 -6.54 -28.41
N SER A 277 -37.37 -7.43 -29.37
CA SER A 277 -38.18 -7.38 -30.61
C SER A 277 -39.66 -7.43 -30.25
N HIS A 278 -40.38 -6.51 -30.83
CA HIS A 278 -41.84 -6.52 -30.90
C HIS A 278 -42.39 -7.76 -31.57
#